data_c8a28c2d331356dae91988052fe9c69a
#
_entry.id   c8a28c2d331356dae91988052fe9c69a
#
_cell.length_a   1.000
_cell.length_b   1.000
_cell.length_c   1.000
_cell.angle_alpha   90.00
_cell.angle_beta   90.00
_cell.angle_gamma   90.00
#
_symmetry.space_group_name_H-M   'P 1'
#
loop_
_entity.id
_entity.type
_entity.pdbx_description
1 polymer ?
#
loop_
_entity_poly.entity_id
_entity_poly.type
_entity_poly.pdbx_seq_one_letter_code
_entity_poly.pdbx_strand_id
1 'polypeptide(L)'
;MGVMDENTIFPCGRGFNYKGLRVKGHGGADPLIPAIQVSSNCYFSYAFIAIMNKYPGNPSKGVDEWKKIMSSFGVGEFLNNDLAVGSKGRIPSGAFYEKRSGGKKDWSNDYTMNGSIFNGMGQGDVLLTPLQMANATAAIVNRGWYYTPHIVKAIDGKPNPDPRFKVKHKTLVQPKYFEPIIKGMEKVVLAGTARGLKSNDFTMIAKTGTAQVPQGKDNSIFVLAAPAENPKIVVAAVMEHAGFGATWAGPAATVIAERYLLGDLKREHLYKKMVNASFMPEYKRQWVVDLKEKGTLQRTQ
;
A
#
# COMPACT_ATOMS: atom_id res chain seq x y z
N MET A 1 -7.45 17.70 2.03
CA MET A 1 -8.03 18.16 0.75
C MET A 1 -9.50 18.60 0.88
N GLY A 2 -10.23 18.17 1.93
CA GLY A 2 -11.60 18.61 2.21
C GLY A 2 -12.66 18.11 1.22
N VAL A 3 -12.41 16.99 0.55
CA VAL A 3 -13.36 16.40 -0.42
C VAL A 3 -14.29 15.37 0.21
N MET A 4 -13.96 14.90 1.40
CA MET A 4 -14.72 13.90 2.17
C MET A 4 -14.31 13.94 3.64
N ASP A 5 -15.11 13.34 4.50
CA ASP A 5 -14.86 13.09 5.91
C ASP A 5 -14.99 11.59 6.24
N GLU A 6 -14.85 11.20 7.51
CA GLU A 6 -14.93 9.81 7.94
C GLU A 6 -16.33 9.18 7.80
N ASN A 7 -17.38 10.00 7.71
CA ASN A 7 -18.77 9.58 7.58
C ASN A 7 -19.25 9.58 6.12
N THR A 8 -18.43 10.05 5.20
CA THR A 8 -18.77 10.07 3.77
C THR A 8 -19.05 8.68 3.26
N ILE A 9 -20.18 8.48 2.59
CA ILE A 9 -20.62 7.21 1.99
C ILE A 9 -20.67 7.38 0.47
N PHE A 10 -20.17 6.38 -0.25
CA PHE A 10 -20.24 6.33 -1.70
C PHE A 10 -21.21 5.24 -2.18
N PRO A 11 -21.79 5.34 -3.41
CA PRO A 11 -22.80 4.41 -3.92
C PRO A 11 -22.17 3.08 -4.36
N CYS A 12 -21.73 2.27 -3.40
CA CYS A 12 -21.00 1.02 -3.62
C CYS A 12 -21.88 -0.25 -3.57
N GLY A 13 -23.20 -0.14 -3.48
CA GLY A 13 -24.10 -1.27 -3.26
C GLY A 13 -24.02 -2.42 -4.28
N ARG A 14 -23.59 -2.13 -5.52
CA ARG A 14 -23.38 -3.13 -6.59
C ARG A 14 -21.93 -3.15 -7.11
N GLY A 15 -20.97 -2.69 -6.31
CA GLY A 15 -19.59 -2.46 -6.71
C GLY A 15 -19.39 -1.11 -7.41
N PHE A 16 -18.17 -0.86 -7.84
CA PHE A 16 -17.80 0.38 -8.51
C PHE A 16 -18.18 0.35 -9.99
N ASN A 17 -18.89 1.38 -10.44
CA ASN A 17 -19.17 1.62 -11.86
C ASN A 17 -19.07 3.13 -12.15
N TYR A 18 -18.12 3.52 -12.97
CA TYR A 18 -17.91 4.91 -13.35
C TYR A 18 -17.54 5.00 -14.83
N LYS A 19 -18.37 5.68 -15.63
CA LYS A 19 -18.14 5.87 -17.08
C LYS A 19 -17.72 4.57 -17.82
N GLY A 20 -18.39 3.46 -17.51
CA GLY A 20 -18.11 2.15 -18.12
C GLY A 20 -16.98 1.34 -17.46
N LEU A 21 -16.14 1.96 -16.61
CA LEU A 21 -15.18 1.22 -15.81
C LEU A 21 -15.91 0.49 -14.68
N ARG A 22 -15.74 -0.84 -14.63
CA ARG A 22 -16.26 -1.68 -13.56
C ARG A 22 -15.10 -2.29 -12.77
N VAL A 23 -15.11 -2.12 -11.47
CA VAL A 23 -14.14 -2.76 -10.57
C VAL A 23 -14.89 -3.71 -9.67
N LYS A 24 -14.49 -4.99 -9.69
CA LYS A 24 -15.01 -5.99 -8.75
C LYS A 24 -14.54 -5.65 -7.33
N GLY A 25 -15.41 -5.85 -6.37
CA GLY A 25 -15.11 -5.61 -4.97
C GLY A 25 -16.29 -5.92 -4.09
N HIS A 26 -16.07 -5.80 -2.78
CA HIS A 26 -17.15 -5.93 -1.82
C HIS A 26 -18.17 -4.80 -2.06
N GLY A 27 -19.44 -5.17 -2.24
CA GLY A 27 -20.54 -4.23 -2.23
C GLY A 27 -20.78 -3.74 -0.80
N GLY A 28 -21.41 -2.59 -0.68
CA GLY A 28 -21.76 -1.96 0.59
C GLY A 28 -21.61 -0.44 0.46
N ALA A 29 -22.52 0.30 1.07
CA ALA A 29 -22.42 1.75 1.21
C ALA A 29 -21.84 2.03 2.60
N ASP A 30 -20.53 1.86 2.73
CA ASP A 30 -19.82 1.96 4.01
C ASP A 30 -19.10 3.29 4.14
N PRO A 31 -19.04 3.89 5.34
CA PRO A 31 -18.14 5.00 5.63
C PRO A 31 -16.69 4.52 5.74
N LEU A 32 -15.75 5.43 6.02
CA LEU A 32 -14.30 5.19 5.93
C LEU A 32 -13.82 3.98 6.73
N ILE A 33 -14.20 3.85 8.01
CA ILE A 33 -13.67 2.78 8.87
C ILE A 33 -14.07 1.38 8.36
N PRO A 34 -15.36 1.07 8.12
CA PRO A 34 -15.72 -0.19 7.46
C PRO A 34 -15.10 -0.38 6.08
N ALA A 35 -14.98 0.68 5.28
CA ALA A 35 -14.34 0.59 3.96
C ALA A 35 -12.87 0.15 4.04
N ILE A 36 -12.12 0.62 5.06
CA ILE A 36 -10.75 0.14 5.33
C ILE A 36 -10.77 -1.32 5.80
N GLN A 37 -11.68 -1.68 6.72
CA GLN A 37 -11.82 -3.02 7.28
C GLN A 37 -11.99 -4.10 6.21
N VAL A 38 -12.89 -3.86 5.24
CA VAL A 38 -13.18 -4.81 4.15
C VAL A 38 -12.32 -4.59 2.91
N SER A 39 -11.47 -3.57 2.92
CA SER A 39 -10.64 -3.19 1.75
C SER A 39 -11.48 -2.84 0.52
N SER A 40 -12.42 -1.90 0.65
CA SER A 40 -13.39 -1.54 -0.39
C SER A 40 -12.74 -0.80 -1.55
N ASN A 41 -12.50 -1.49 -2.66
CA ASN A 41 -12.01 -0.87 -3.90
C ASN A 41 -12.95 0.24 -4.39
N CYS A 42 -14.25 0.03 -4.27
CA CYS A 42 -15.26 0.99 -4.67
C CYS A 42 -15.13 2.31 -3.89
N TYR A 43 -15.02 2.24 -2.56
CA TYR A 43 -14.89 3.42 -1.73
C TYR A 43 -13.69 4.27 -2.12
N PHE A 44 -12.52 3.65 -2.22
CA PHE A 44 -11.28 4.35 -2.53
C PHE A 44 -11.21 4.85 -3.98
N SER A 45 -11.87 4.17 -4.92
CA SER A 45 -12.05 4.67 -6.28
C SER A 45 -12.85 5.98 -6.31
N TYR A 46 -14.00 6.02 -5.62
CA TYR A 46 -14.79 7.25 -5.53
C TYR A 46 -14.09 8.35 -4.75
N ALA A 47 -13.36 8.02 -3.69
CA ALA A 47 -12.54 8.97 -2.95
C ALA A 47 -11.50 9.65 -3.87
N PHE A 48 -10.86 8.88 -4.75
CA PHE A 48 -9.90 9.43 -5.72
C PHE A 48 -10.59 10.28 -6.80
N ILE A 49 -11.76 9.87 -7.27
CA ILE A 49 -12.57 10.68 -8.18
C ILE A 49 -12.95 12.03 -7.54
N ALA A 50 -13.35 12.02 -6.25
CA ALA A 50 -13.67 13.24 -5.52
C ALA A 50 -12.47 14.20 -5.44
N ILE A 51 -11.26 13.67 -5.31
CA ILE A 51 -10.01 14.46 -5.35
C ILE A 51 -9.84 15.14 -6.71
N MET A 52 -10.00 14.40 -7.81
CA MET A 52 -9.86 14.94 -9.15
C MET A 52 -10.96 15.96 -9.49
N ASN A 53 -12.19 15.67 -9.10
CA ASN A 53 -13.34 16.53 -9.35
C ASN A 53 -13.38 17.81 -8.49
N LYS A 54 -12.47 17.94 -7.49
CA LYS A 54 -12.28 19.19 -6.75
C LYS A 54 -11.95 20.37 -7.66
N TYR A 55 -11.37 20.11 -8.83
CA TYR A 55 -11.00 21.09 -9.83
C TYR A 55 -11.68 20.77 -11.16
N PRO A 56 -12.94 21.22 -11.37
CA PRO A 56 -13.67 20.99 -12.62
C PRO A 56 -12.86 21.43 -13.84
N GLY A 57 -12.79 20.58 -14.87
CA GLY A 57 -12.01 20.84 -16.10
C GLY A 57 -10.48 20.74 -15.93
N ASN A 58 -9.98 20.47 -14.72
CA ASN A 58 -8.54 20.32 -14.46
C ASN A 58 -8.25 19.20 -13.45
N PRO A 59 -8.48 17.94 -13.79
CA PRO A 59 -8.21 16.81 -12.91
C PRO A 59 -6.70 16.68 -12.56
N SER A 60 -5.82 17.17 -13.43
CA SER A 60 -4.36 17.21 -13.18
C SER A 60 -4.01 17.93 -11.89
N LYS A 61 -4.67 19.06 -11.61
CA LYS A 61 -4.44 19.81 -10.36
C LYS A 61 -4.83 18.99 -9.12
N GLY A 62 -5.92 18.23 -9.18
CA GLY A 62 -6.32 17.33 -8.10
C GLY A 62 -5.27 16.24 -7.84
N VAL A 63 -4.74 15.65 -8.93
CA VAL A 63 -3.67 14.66 -8.86
C VAL A 63 -2.38 15.25 -8.27
N ASP A 64 -1.99 16.46 -8.66
CA ASP A 64 -0.77 17.11 -8.17
C ASP A 64 -0.88 17.44 -6.67
N GLU A 65 -2.04 17.89 -6.18
CA GLU A 65 -2.25 18.09 -4.75
C GLU A 65 -2.23 16.77 -3.97
N TRP A 66 -2.85 15.72 -4.52
CA TRP A 66 -2.76 14.38 -3.94
C TRP A 66 -1.31 13.88 -3.91
N LYS A 67 -0.57 14.00 -5.03
CA LYS A 67 0.85 13.65 -5.08
C LYS A 67 1.66 14.38 -4.01
N LYS A 68 1.47 15.70 -3.85
CA LYS A 68 2.16 16.50 -2.83
C LYS A 68 1.93 15.95 -1.42
N ILE A 69 0.69 15.56 -1.11
CA ILE A 69 0.36 14.94 0.17
C ILE A 69 1.06 13.57 0.29
N MET A 70 0.96 12.71 -0.72
CA MET A 70 1.60 11.40 -0.70
C MET A 70 3.11 11.50 -0.54
N SER A 71 3.78 12.39 -1.29
CA SER A 71 5.23 12.62 -1.16
C SER A 71 5.64 13.06 0.24
N SER A 72 4.77 13.75 0.99
CA SER A 72 5.06 14.11 2.38
C SER A 72 5.19 12.92 3.33
N PHE A 73 4.74 11.73 2.93
CA PHE A 73 4.96 10.46 3.64
C PHE A 73 6.26 9.75 3.23
N GLY A 74 7.07 10.37 2.37
CA GLY A 74 8.29 9.76 1.83
C GLY A 74 8.03 8.74 0.72
N VAL A 75 6.85 8.75 0.08
CA VAL A 75 6.54 7.84 -1.03
C VAL A 75 6.66 8.54 -2.37
N GLY A 76 7.13 7.82 -3.38
CA GLY A 76 7.41 8.38 -4.71
C GLY A 76 8.67 9.24 -4.79
N GLU A 77 9.48 9.26 -3.72
CA GLU A 77 10.74 10.00 -3.62
C GLU A 77 11.82 9.12 -2.98
N PHE A 78 13.09 9.47 -3.16
CA PHE A 78 14.16 8.82 -2.41
C PHE A 78 14.08 9.22 -0.93
N LEU A 79 14.12 8.24 -0.04
CA LEU A 79 14.08 8.47 1.41
C LEU A 79 15.38 9.06 1.96
N ASN A 80 16.43 9.19 1.12
CA ASN A 80 17.73 9.72 1.49
C ASN A 80 18.36 8.95 2.69
N ASN A 81 18.20 7.64 2.69
CA ASN A 81 18.72 6.72 3.69
C ASN A 81 20.18 6.32 3.43
N ASP A 82 20.71 5.40 4.22
CA ASP A 82 22.07 4.89 4.13
C ASP A 82 22.21 3.59 3.30
N LEU A 83 21.15 3.19 2.57
CA LEU A 83 21.23 2.07 1.62
C LEU A 83 21.95 2.52 0.34
N ALA A 84 22.89 1.69 -0.12
CA ALA A 84 23.67 1.96 -1.33
C ALA A 84 22.84 1.96 -2.62
N VAL A 85 21.72 1.25 -2.62
CA VAL A 85 20.81 1.15 -3.75
C VAL A 85 19.37 1.40 -3.29
N GLY A 86 18.56 1.98 -4.17
CA GLY A 86 17.18 2.26 -3.85
C GLY A 86 16.39 2.68 -5.08
N SER A 87 15.08 2.69 -4.95
CA SER A 87 14.17 3.22 -5.94
C SER A 87 13.27 4.27 -5.28
N LYS A 88 13.03 5.36 -5.98
CA LYS A 88 12.06 6.34 -5.51
C LYS A 88 10.60 5.89 -5.72
N GLY A 89 10.38 4.75 -6.41
CA GLY A 89 9.03 4.40 -6.82
C GLY A 89 8.39 5.45 -7.73
N ARG A 90 7.08 5.55 -7.70
CA ARG A 90 6.34 6.55 -8.46
C ARG A 90 5.00 6.88 -7.81
N ILE A 91 4.75 8.17 -7.60
CA ILE A 91 3.42 8.74 -7.45
C ILE A 91 3.19 9.60 -8.70
N PRO A 92 2.22 9.26 -9.55
CA PRO A 92 2.00 9.98 -10.80
C PRO A 92 1.62 11.44 -10.56
N SER A 93 1.95 12.32 -11.52
CA SER A 93 1.61 13.74 -11.50
C SER A 93 0.49 14.04 -12.50
N GLY A 94 -0.09 15.22 -12.42
CA GLY A 94 -1.01 15.73 -13.43
C GLY A 94 -0.38 15.75 -14.82
N ALA A 95 0.87 16.20 -14.94
CA ALA A 95 1.61 16.20 -16.22
C ALA A 95 1.81 14.79 -16.80
N PHE A 96 1.94 13.76 -15.96
CA PHE A 96 1.99 12.36 -16.41
C PHE A 96 0.70 11.98 -17.15
N TYR A 97 -0.45 12.36 -16.61
CA TYR A 97 -1.75 12.07 -17.23
C TYR A 97 -2.07 12.97 -18.40
N GLU A 98 -1.68 14.24 -18.38
CA GLU A 98 -1.78 15.13 -19.54
C GLU A 98 -1.03 14.55 -20.74
N LYS A 99 0.21 14.09 -20.54
CA LYS A 99 0.97 13.41 -21.61
C LYS A 99 0.25 12.17 -22.13
N ARG A 100 -0.34 11.35 -21.24
CA ARG A 100 -1.08 10.13 -21.60
C ARG A 100 -2.34 10.43 -22.38
N SER A 101 -2.99 11.57 -22.15
CA SER A 101 -4.18 12.04 -22.84
C SER A 101 -3.90 12.83 -24.15
N GLY A 102 -2.66 12.81 -24.62
CA GLY A 102 -2.26 13.57 -25.82
C GLY A 102 -2.15 15.07 -25.59
N GLY A 103 -1.79 15.51 -24.40
CA GLY A 103 -1.58 16.91 -24.02
C GLY A 103 -2.84 17.63 -23.53
N LYS A 104 -3.96 16.94 -23.37
CA LYS A 104 -5.19 17.55 -22.85
C LYS A 104 -5.06 17.83 -21.36
N LYS A 105 -5.41 19.04 -20.91
CA LYS A 105 -5.50 19.39 -19.48
C LYS A 105 -6.75 18.80 -18.83
N ASP A 106 -7.86 18.84 -19.54
CA ASP A 106 -9.09 18.16 -19.11
C ASP A 106 -9.20 16.78 -19.78
N TRP A 107 -8.78 15.77 -19.05
CA TRP A 107 -8.90 14.36 -19.40
C TRP A 107 -9.99 13.63 -18.60
N SER A 108 -10.89 14.38 -17.96
CA SER A 108 -11.96 13.82 -17.11
C SER A 108 -12.95 12.92 -17.88
N ASN A 109 -13.06 13.09 -19.19
CA ASN A 109 -13.92 12.30 -20.08
C ASN A 109 -13.13 11.33 -20.98
N ASP A 110 -11.85 11.12 -20.69
CA ASP A 110 -10.92 10.31 -21.46
C ASP A 110 -10.67 8.95 -20.77
N TYR A 111 -10.18 7.95 -21.52
CA TYR A 111 -9.73 6.67 -20.95
C TYR A 111 -8.63 6.85 -19.89
N THR A 112 -7.88 7.94 -19.92
CA THR A 112 -6.89 8.36 -18.94
C THR A 112 -7.51 8.47 -17.54
N MET A 113 -8.74 9.00 -17.43
CA MET A 113 -9.49 9.06 -16.18
C MET A 113 -9.69 7.66 -15.59
N ASN A 114 -10.13 6.71 -16.41
CA ASN A 114 -10.36 5.34 -15.98
C ASN A 114 -9.08 4.67 -15.43
N GLY A 115 -7.95 4.88 -16.13
CA GLY A 115 -6.64 4.36 -15.66
C GLY A 115 -6.18 5.01 -14.35
N SER A 116 -6.40 6.31 -14.19
CA SER A 116 -5.97 7.05 -13.01
C SER A 116 -6.72 6.65 -11.73
N ILE A 117 -7.98 6.22 -11.84
CA ILE A 117 -8.82 5.82 -10.69
C ILE A 117 -8.19 4.67 -9.89
N PHE A 118 -7.44 3.78 -10.53
CA PHE A 118 -6.75 2.69 -9.85
C PHE A 118 -5.74 3.15 -8.79
N ASN A 119 -5.22 4.39 -8.88
CA ASN A 119 -4.35 4.96 -7.84
C ASN A 119 -5.06 5.07 -6.48
N GLY A 120 -6.36 5.30 -6.47
CA GLY A 120 -7.15 5.32 -5.23
C GLY A 120 -7.10 4.02 -4.44
N MET A 121 -6.92 2.89 -5.15
CA MET A 121 -6.78 1.57 -4.56
C MET A 121 -5.32 1.17 -4.28
N GLY A 122 -4.34 2.05 -4.58
CA GLY A 122 -2.92 1.73 -4.48
C GLY A 122 -2.40 0.85 -5.62
N GLN A 123 -3.08 0.86 -6.77
CA GLN A 123 -2.70 0.15 -8.00
C GLN A 123 -2.45 1.13 -9.15
N GLY A 124 -2.47 0.65 -10.38
CA GLY A 124 -2.31 1.48 -11.57
C GLY A 124 -0.90 2.03 -11.71
N ASP A 125 -0.75 3.33 -11.63
CA ASP A 125 0.52 4.02 -11.87
C ASP A 125 1.35 4.26 -10.59
N VAL A 126 0.85 3.86 -9.42
CA VAL A 126 1.57 3.93 -8.14
C VAL A 126 2.57 2.79 -8.02
N LEU A 127 3.84 3.13 -7.76
CA LEU A 127 4.92 2.17 -7.48
C LEU A 127 5.61 2.54 -6.18
N LEU A 128 5.64 1.62 -5.22
CA LEU A 128 6.27 1.82 -3.92
C LEU A 128 7.25 0.68 -3.62
N THR A 129 8.34 1.03 -2.93
CA THR A 129 9.21 0.01 -2.34
C THR A 129 8.64 -0.49 -1.01
N PRO A 130 8.99 -1.70 -0.54
CA PRO A 130 8.60 -2.18 0.79
C PRO A 130 9.02 -1.21 1.91
N LEU A 131 10.21 -0.59 1.77
CA LEU A 131 10.70 0.40 2.74
C LEU A 131 9.80 1.65 2.78
N GLN A 132 9.35 2.15 1.63
CA GLN A 132 8.42 3.28 1.58
C GLN A 132 7.06 2.92 2.18
N MET A 133 6.56 1.70 1.98
CA MET A 133 5.32 1.24 2.62
C MET A 133 5.46 1.16 4.14
N ALA A 134 6.58 0.64 4.64
CA ALA A 134 6.87 0.62 6.08
C ALA A 134 6.97 2.04 6.63
N ASN A 135 7.69 2.94 5.95
CA ASN A 135 7.85 4.34 6.36
C ASN A 135 6.50 5.09 6.39
N ALA A 136 5.67 4.93 5.35
CA ALA A 136 4.33 5.53 5.31
C ALA A 136 3.43 4.99 6.43
N THR A 137 3.52 3.69 6.74
CA THR A 137 2.80 3.09 7.87
C THR A 137 3.31 3.65 9.20
N ALA A 138 4.63 3.82 9.37
CA ALA A 138 5.21 4.48 10.54
C ALA A 138 4.70 5.92 10.68
N ALA A 139 4.64 6.68 9.59
CA ALA A 139 4.08 8.04 9.61
C ALA A 139 2.59 8.05 10.02
N ILE A 140 1.80 7.05 9.59
CA ILE A 140 0.39 6.92 9.99
C ILE A 140 0.29 6.69 11.51
N VAL A 141 0.98 5.69 12.06
CA VAL A 141 0.88 5.36 13.49
C VAL A 141 1.49 6.41 14.41
N ASN A 142 2.44 7.17 13.90
CA ASN A 142 3.02 8.34 14.57
C ASN A 142 2.16 9.61 14.42
N ARG A 143 1.01 9.52 13.76
CA ARG A 143 0.09 10.67 13.54
C ARG A 143 0.74 11.80 12.77
N GLY A 144 1.45 11.44 11.70
CA GLY A 144 1.91 12.38 10.68
C GLY A 144 3.39 12.75 10.74
N TRP A 145 4.25 11.88 11.29
CA TRP A 145 5.69 12.11 11.23
C TRP A 145 6.50 10.81 11.16
N TYR A 146 7.73 10.91 10.66
CA TYR A 146 8.70 9.82 10.62
C TYR A 146 10.13 10.38 10.70
N TYR A 147 11.08 9.50 10.98
CA TYR A 147 12.51 9.73 10.76
C TYR A 147 12.94 8.99 9.49
N THR A 148 13.97 9.50 8.81
CA THR A 148 14.59 8.77 7.70
C THR A 148 15.00 7.36 8.16
N PRO A 149 14.45 6.28 7.57
CA PRO A 149 14.83 4.92 7.93
C PRO A 149 16.29 4.67 7.54
N HIS A 150 17.05 4.00 8.43
CA HIS A 150 18.47 3.70 8.23
C HIS A 150 18.83 2.38 8.91
N ILE A 151 19.90 1.74 8.45
CA ILE A 151 20.38 0.45 8.97
C ILE A 151 21.56 0.60 9.91
N VAL A 152 22.40 1.64 9.73
CA VAL A 152 23.57 1.87 10.59
C VAL A 152 23.11 2.55 11.89
N LYS A 153 23.00 1.75 12.97
CA LYS A 153 22.60 2.23 14.29
C LYS A 153 23.75 2.92 15.03
N ALA A 154 24.96 2.37 14.92
CA ALA A 154 26.12 2.86 15.63
C ALA A 154 27.40 2.64 14.78
N ILE A 155 28.42 3.47 15.01
CA ILE A 155 29.77 3.39 14.43
C ILE A 155 30.73 3.39 15.62
N ASP A 156 31.62 2.39 15.70
CA ASP A 156 32.59 2.23 16.79
C ASP A 156 31.94 2.34 18.21
N GLY A 157 30.78 1.73 18.37
CA GLY A 157 30.02 1.71 19.63
C GLY A 157 29.30 3.03 19.96
N LYS A 158 29.45 4.08 19.16
CA LYS A 158 28.76 5.37 19.32
C LYS A 158 27.54 5.45 18.41
N PRO A 159 26.43 6.07 18.87
CA PRO A 159 25.25 6.28 18.01
C PRO A 159 25.63 6.95 16.69
N ASN A 160 24.95 6.56 15.61
CA ASN A 160 25.18 7.14 14.29
C ASN A 160 25.15 8.69 14.35
N PRO A 161 26.23 9.38 13.99
CA PRO A 161 26.33 10.83 14.10
C PRO A 161 25.55 11.58 13.02
N ASP A 162 25.15 10.92 11.93
CA ASP A 162 24.56 11.56 10.76
C ASP A 162 23.28 12.33 11.13
N PRO A 163 23.25 13.66 10.90
CA PRO A 163 22.11 14.48 11.28
C PRO A 163 20.85 14.15 10.48
N ARG A 164 20.95 13.56 9.29
CA ARG A 164 19.78 13.17 8.46
C ARG A 164 18.84 12.24 9.21
N PHE A 165 19.36 11.36 10.05
CA PHE A 165 18.59 10.36 10.80
C PHE A 165 17.96 10.89 12.09
N LYS A 166 18.29 12.14 12.45
CA LYS A 166 17.76 12.84 13.63
C LYS A 166 16.67 13.85 13.28
N VAL A 167 16.45 14.11 11.98
CA VAL A 167 15.44 15.06 11.51
C VAL A 167 14.07 14.40 11.51
N LYS A 168 13.12 15.02 12.20
CA LYS A 168 11.72 14.62 12.23
C LYS A 168 10.99 15.21 11.01
N HIS A 169 10.67 14.37 10.05
CA HIS A 169 9.86 14.74 8.88
C HIS A 169 8.39 14.78 9.27
N LYS A 170 7.68 15.85 8.91
CA LYS A 170 6.23 15.98 9.15
C LYS A 170 5.47 15.84 7.83
N THR A 171 4.39 15.05 7.85
CA THR A 171 3.46 14.98 6.72
C THR A 171 2.62 16.26 6.65
N LEU A 172 1.99 16.49 5.50
CA LEU A 172 1.05 17.61 5.30
C LEU A 172 -0.35 17.35 5.88
N VAL A 173 -0.55 16.20 6.54
CA VAL A 173 -1.84 15.79 7.12
C VAL A 173 -1.86 16.12 8.60
N GLN A 174 -2.96 16.76 9.06
CA GLN A 174 -3.13 17.09 10.47
C GLN A 174 -3.34 15.81 11.32
N PRO A 175 -2.82 15.76 12.57
CA PRO A 175 -2.89 14.57 13.43
C PRO A 175 -4.27 13.94 13.60
N LYS A 176 -5.31 14.76 13.71
CA LYS A 176 -6.70 14.31 13.90
C LYS A 176 -7.23 13.37 12.80
N TYR A 177 -6.69 13.46 11.58
CA TYR A 177 -7.14 12.63 10.45
C TYR A 177 -6.53 11.23 10.45
N PHE A 178 -5.56 10.96 11.32
CA PHE A 178 -4.98 9.61 11.42
C PHE A 178 -5.80 8.67 12.30
N GLU A 179 -6.56 9.19 13.27
CA GLU A 179 -7.34 8.36 14.20
C GLU A 179 -8.36 7.44 13.50
N PRO A 180 -9.21 7.90 12.57
CA PRO A 180 -10.13 7.01 11.89
C PRO A 180 -9.41 6.00 10.98
N ILE A 181 -8.23 6.35 10.43
CA ILE A 181 -7.40 5.43 9.64
C ILE A 181 -6.87 4.31 10.54
N ILE A 182 -6.29 4.65 11.70
CA ILE A 182 -5.77 3.70 12.67
C ILE A 182 -6.87 2.76 13.17
N LYS A 183 -8.05 3.30 13.51
CA LYS A 183 -9.23 2.50 13.87
C LYS A 183 -9.66 1.55 12.75
N GLY A 184 -9.67 2.03 11.50
CA GLY A 184 -9.95 1.18 10.34
C GLY A 184 -8.95 0.04 10.19
N MET A 185 -7.65 0.33 10.35
CA MET A 185 -6.57 -0.68 10.29
C MET A 185 -6.64 -1.68 11.45
N GLU A 186 -7.10 -1.26 12.63
CA GLU A 186 -7.39 -2.16 13.75
C GLU A 186 -8.53 -3.12 13.41
N LYS A 187 -9.62 -2.60 12.82
CA LYS A 187 -10.77 -3.41 12.38
C LYS A 187 -10.39 -4.43 11.30
N VAL A 188 -9.39 -4.17 10.47
CA VAL A 188 -8.84 -5.16 9.52
C VAL A 188 -8.41 -6.44 10.24
N VAL A 189 -7.77 -6.31 11.41
CA VAL A 189 -7.28 -7.44 12.21
C VAL A 189 -8.39 -8.04 13.08
N LEU A 190 -9.25 -7.21 13.67
CA LEU A 190 -10.27 -7.69 14.59
C LEU A 190 -11.39 -8.46 13.87
N ALA A 191 -11.86 -7.96 12.73
CA ALA A 191 -13.01 -8.53 12.04
C ALA A 191 -12.96 -8.38 10.50
N GLY A 192 -11.81 -7.96 9.95
CA GLY A 192 -11.64 -7.68 8.53
C GLY A 192 -10.81 -8.73 7.78
N THR A 193 -10.12 -8.26 6.75
CA THR A 193 -9.38 -9.11 5.81
C THR A 193 -8.16 -9.82 6.44
N ALA A 194 -7.69 -9.40 7.61
CA ALA A 194 -6.58 -10.02 8.34
C ALA A 194 -7.00 -10.70 9.65
N ARG A 195 -8.30 -10.97 9.88
CA ARG A 195 -8.80 -11.55 11.15
C ARG A 195 -8.13 -12.87 11.54
N GLY A 196 -7.72 -13.68 10.58
CA GLY A 196 -7.00 -14.94 10.82
C GLY A 196 -5.56 -14.78 11.31
N LEU A 197 -5.04 -13.56 11.36
CA LEU A 197 -3.68 -13.25 11.83
C LEU A 197 -3.65 -12.59 13.21
N LYS A 198 -4.82 -12.37 13.82
CA LYS A 198 -4.93 -11.81 15.18
C LYS A 198 -4.06 -12.61 16.14
N SER A 199 -3.29 -11.91 16.99
CA SER A 199 -2.55 -12.50 18.10
C SER A 199 -3.32 -12.36 19.41
N ASN A 200 -3.11 -13.29 20.34
CA ASN A 200 -3.56 -13.17 21.72
C ASN A 200 -2.47 -12.55 22.63
N ASP A 201 -1.23 -12.51 22.15
CA ASP A 201 -0.08 -12.05 22.93
C ASP A 201 0.24 -10.57 22.73
N PHE A 202 -0.22 -9.98 21.62
CA PHE A 202 -0.06 -8.54 21.34
C PHE A 202 -1.14 -8.05 20.38
N THR A 203 -1.47 -6.79 20.51
CA THR A 203 -2.38 -6.07 19.59
C THR A 203 -1.63 -5.63 18.34
N MET A 204 -2.33 -5.49 17.22
CA MET A 204 -1.77 -4.92 16.00
C MET A 204 -2.82 -4.25 15.14
N ILE A 205 -2.38 -3.29 14.36
CA ILE A 205 -3.11 -2.74 13.23
C ILE A 205 -2.48 -3.21 11.94
N ALA A 206 -3.27 -3.42 10.89
CA ALA A 206 -2.73 -3.93 9.63
C ALA A 206 -3.56 -3.49 8.42
N LYS A 207 -2.97 -3.68 7.24
CA LYS A 207 -3.68 -3.59 5.97
C LYS A 207 -3.17 -4.66 5.01
N THR A 208 -4.10 -5.40 4.42
CA THR A 208 -3.82 -6.36 3.34
C THR A 208 -3.82 -5.65 2.00
N GLY A 209 -2.95 -6.07 1.10
CA GLY A 209 -2.95 -5.70 -0.31
C GLY A 209 -2.85 -6.94 -1.20
N THR A 210 -3.43 -6.83 -2.40
CA THR A 210 -3.28 -7.80 -3.47
C THR A 210 -3.08 -6.99 -4.74
N ALA A 211 -1.83 -6.84 -5.16
CA ALA A 211 -1.51 -6.05 -6.34
C ALA A 211 -1.56 -6.94 -7.58
N GLN A 212 -2.48 -6.59 -8.47
CA GLN A 212 -2.66 -7.29 -9.73
C GLN A 212 -1.44 -7.12 -10.64
N VAL A 213 -1.02 -8.20 -11.25
CA VAL A 213 0.06 -8.22 -12.24
C VAL A 213 -0.46 -8.83 -13.55
N PRO A 214 0.08 -8.42 -14.72
CA PRO A 214 -0.39 -8.91 -16.00
C PRO A 214 -0.26 -10.43 -16.17
N GLN A 215 0.72 -11.02 -15.52
CA GLN A 215 1.06 -12.42 -15.69
C GLN A 215 1.27 -13.10 -14.33
N GLY A 216 0.81 -14.35 -14.20
CA GLY A 216 0.93 -15.15 -12.98
C GLY A 216 -0.12 -14.81 -11.93
N LYS A 217 0.16 -15.16 -10.68
CA LYS A 217 -0.66 -14.77 -9.53
C LYS A 217 -0.34 -13.35 -9.11
N ASP A 218 -1.31 -12.68 -8.52
CA ASP A 218 -1.15 -11.34 -7.94
C ASP A 218 -0.06 -11.30 -6.86
N ASN A 219 0.52 -10.13 -6.62
CA ASN A 219 1.49 -9.94 -5.54
C ASN A 219 0.79 -9.82 -4.18
N SER A 220 1.25 -10.60 -3.23
CA SER A 220 0.79 -10.59 -1.84
C SER A 220 1.48 -9.46 -1.08
N ILE A 221 0.69 -8.54 -0.52
CA ILE A 221 1.20 -7.36 0.20
C ILE A 221 0.56 -7.30 1.58
N PHE A 222 1.36 -6.96 2.57
CA PHE A 222 0.87 -6.74 3.92
C PHE A 222 1.72 -5.69 4.64
N VAL A 223 1.05 -4.81 5.38
CA VAL A 223 1.69 -3.90 6.32
C VAL A 223 1.04 -4.06 7.70
N LEU A 224 1.83 -3.99 8.74
CA LEU A 224 1.35 -3.97 10.13
C LEU A 224 2.18 -3.02 10.99
N ALA A 225 1.58 -2.58 12.08
CA ALA A 225 2.27 -1.97 13.20
C ALA A 225 1.80 -2.61 14.51
N ALA A 226 2.72 -2.83 15.45
CA ALA A 226 2.44 -3.53 16.71
C ALA A 226 3.34 -3.02 17.85
N PRO A 227 2.86 -3.03 19.13
CA PRO A 227 1.45 -3.13 19.52
C PRO A 227 0.59 -1.98 18.94
N ALA A 228 -0.73 -2.15 18.85
CA ALA A 228 -1.63 -1.16 18.24
C ALA A 228 -1.63 0.19 18.98
N GLU A 229 -1.59 0.17 20.31
CA GLU A 229 -1.69 1.35 21.17
C GLU A 229 -0.39 2.16 21.23
N ASN A 230 0.76 1.47 21.18
CA ASN A 230 2.09 2.07 21.25
C ASN A 230 3.07 1.29 20.35
N PRO A 231 3.03 1.48 19.04
CA PRO A 231 3.81 0.71 18.09
C PRO A 231 5.31 0.76 18.35
N LYS A 232 5.93 -0.42 18.41
CA LYS A 232 7.37 -0.63 18.57
C LYS A 232 8.01 -1.10 17.28
N ILE A 233 7.21 -1.69 16.39
CA ILE A 233 7.65 -2.19 15.10
C ILE A 233 6.61 -1.92 14.04
N VAL A 234 7.08 -1.60 12.85
CA VAL A 234 6.29 -1.61 11.60
C VAL A 234 6.93 -2.62 10.66
N VAL A 235 6.12 -3.46 10.04
CA VAL A 235 6.58 -4.43 9.05
C VAL A 235 5.79 -4.23 7.76
N ALA A 236 6.51 -4.14 6.64
CA ALA A 236 5.93 -4.25 5.29
C ALA A 236 6.49 -5.50 4.61
N ALA A 237 5.62 -6.37 4.14
CA ALA A 237 6.01 -7.58 3.43
C ALA A 237 5.38 -7.60 2.03
N VAL A 238 6.17 -7.98 1.04
CA VAL A 238 5.76 -8.21 -0.34
C VAL A 238 6.25 -9.58 -0.77
N MET A 239 5.35 -10.38 -1.32
CA MET A 239 5.68 -11.66 -1.94
C MET A 239 5.10 -11.67 -3.35
N GLU A 240 5.97 -11.65 -4.34
CA GLU A 240 5.59 -11.64 -5.74
C GLU A 240 4.94 -12.97 -6.12
N HIS A 241 3.92 -12.89 -6.98
CA HIS A 241 3.18 -14.04 -7.52
C HIS A 241 2.61 -15.00 -6.46
N ALA A 242 2.36 -14.52 -5.24
CA ALA A 242 1.89 -15.34 -4.13
C ALA A 242 0.36 -15.24 -3.88
N GLY A 243 -0.34 -14.28 -4.50
CA GLY A 243 -1.78 -14.11 -4.36
C GLY A 243 -2.17 -13.20 -3.20
N PHE A 244 -3.12 -13.62 -2.36
CA PHE A 244 -3.72 -12.74 -1.36
C PHE A 244 -2.76 -12.34 -0.21
N GLY A 245 -2.79 -11.05 0.16
CA GLY A 245 -1.94 -10.47 1.20
C GLY A 245 -2.06 -11.16 2.56
N ALA A 246 -3.27 -11.50 2.99
CA ALA A 246 -3.49 -12.22 4.26
C ALA A 246 -2.99 -13.67 4.24
N THR A 247 -2.77 -14.26 3.05
CA THR A 247 -2.40 -15.67 2.92
C THR A 247 -0.89 -15.90 3.06
N TRP A 248 -0.07 -14.95 2.58
CA TRP A 248 1.37 -15.13 2.50
C TRP A 248 2.16 -13.99 3.13
N ALA A 249 2.04 -12.75 2.64
CA ALA A 249 2.75 -11.61 3.21
C ALA A 249 2.34 -11.34 4.67
N GLY A 250 1.06 -11.56 5.01
CA GLY A 250 0.55 -11.39 6.36
C GLY A 250 1.20 -12.31 7.39
N PRO A 251 1.21 -13.65 7.21
CA PRO A 251 1.93 -14.56 8.08
C PRO A 251 3.40 -14.19 8.27
N ALA A 252 4.12 -13.87 7.18
CA ALA A 252 5.51 -13.45 7.25
C ALA A 252 5.72 -12.20 8.09
N ALA A 253 4.94 -11.14 7.83
CA ALA A 253 5.00 -9.91 8.61
C ALA A 253 4.68 -10.14 10.09
N THR A 254 3.69 -11.00 10.35
CA THR A 254 3.25 -11.30 11.73
C THR A 254 4.30 -12.09 12.51
N VAL A 255 4.94 -13.07 11.88
CA VAL A 255 6.05 -13.84 12.49
C VAL A 255 7.23 -12.92 12.87
N ILE A 256 7.57 -11.98 11.98
CA ILE A 256 8.63 -10.98 12.26
C ILE A 256 8.26 -10.12 13.47
N ALA A 257 7.04 -9.61 13.52
CA ALA A 257 6.56 -8.79 14.62
C ALA A 257 6.52 -9.59 15.93
N GLU A 258 6.06 -10.83 15.91
CA GLU A 258 6.02 -11.73 17.06
C GLU A 258 7.43 -11.99 17.62
N ARG A 259 8.37 -12.35 16.77
CA ARG A 259 9.77 -12.55 17.16
C ARG A 259 10.40 -11.30 17.77
N TYR A 260 10.12 -10.14 17.19
CA TYR A 260 10.64 -8.85 17.69
C TYR A 260 10.06 -8.50 19.07
N LEU A 261 8.74 -8.65 19.25
CA LEU A 261 8.05 -8.21 20.46
C LEU A 261 8.19 -9.18 21.64
N LEU A 262 8.18 -10.49 21.36
CA LEU A 262 8.13 -11.53 22.38
C LEU A 262 9.49 -12.24 22.60
N GLY A 263 10.45 -12.01 21.70
CA GLY A 263 11.72 -12.72 21.71
C GLY A 263 11.63 -14.19 21.27
N ASP A 264 10.41 -14.67 20.99
CA ASP A 264 10.14 -16.06 20.61
C ASP A 264 8.96 -16.14 19.63
N LEU A 265 8.74 -17.33 19.04
CA LEU A 265 7.65 -17.62 18.10
C LEU A 265 6.57 -18.45 18.80
N LYS A 266 5.43 -17.85 19.11
CA LYS A 266 4.29 -18.55 19.71
C LYS A 266 3.43 -19.26 18.67
N ARG A 267 3.34 -18.69 17.45
CA ARG A 267 2.54 -19.25 16.34
C ARG A 267 3.43 -20.00 15.36
N GLU A 268 4.08 -21.06 15.86
CA GLU A 268 5.02 -21.87 15.08
C GLU A 268 4.42 -22.37 13.74
N HIS A 269 3.10 -22.60 13.68
CA HIS A 269 2.42 -23.02 12.48
C HIS A 269 2.52 -21.98 11.35
N LEU A 270 2.53 -20.67 11.65
CA LEU A 270 2.74 -19.61 10.66
C LEU A 270 4.18 -19.61 10.15
N TYR A 271 5.14 -19.79 11.06
CA TYR A 271 6.55 -19.92 10.72
C TYR A 271 6.78 -21.13 9.80
N LYS A 272 6.30 -22.32 10.20
CA LYS A 272 6.41 -23.56 9.40
C LYS A 272 5.75 -23.38 8.01
N LYS A 273 4.61 -22.72 7.94
CA LYS A 273 3.98 -22.38 6.67
C LYS A 273 4.92 -21.57 5.77
N MET A 274 5.62 -20.57 6.33
CA MET A 274 6.51 -19.70 5.55
C MET A 274 7.78 -20.43 5.09
N VAL A 275 8.42 -21.17 5.99
CA VAL A 275 9.66 -21.89 5.68
C VAL A 275 9.45 -23.01 4.66
N ASN A 276 8.31 -23.69 4.71
CA ASN A 276 7.97 -24.77 3.80
C ASN A 276 7.29 -24.30 2.51
N ALA A 277 7.04 -22.98 2.36
CA ALA A 277 6.42 -22.46 1.15
C ALA A 277 7.40 -22.50 -0.05
N SER A 278 6.85 -22.83 -1.22
CA SER A 278 7.59 -22.73 -2.48
C SER A 278 6.69 -22.12 -3.55
N PHE A 279 7.18 -21.06 -4.17
CA PHE A 279 6.53 -20.39 -5.31
C PHE A 279 7.21 -20.77 -6.63
N MET A 280 8.17 -21.68 -6.62
CA MET A 280 8.89 -22.13 -7.82
C MET A 280 7.99 -22.59 -8.96
N PRO A 281 6.85 -23.29 -8.74
CA PRO A 281 5.95 -23.65 -9.82
C PRO A 281 5.35 -22.44 -10.55
N GLU A 282 5.07 -21.35 -9.83
CA GLU A 282 4.56 -20.09 -10.38
C GLU A 282 5.64 -19.36 -11.18
N TYR A 283 6.85 -19.24 -10.64
CA TYR A 283 7.99 -18.63 -11.34
C TYR A 283 8.38 -19.40 -12.59
N LYS A 284 8.40 -20.73 -12.54
CA LYS A 284 8.67 -21.56 -13.71
C LYS A 284 7.63 -21.39 -14.81
N ARG A 285 6.35 -21.31 -14.46
CA ARG A 285 5.27 -21.04 -15.42
C ARG A 285 5.46 -19.68 -16.08
N GLN A 286 5.74 -18.64 -15.28
CA GLN A 286 6.00 -17.30 -15.78
C GLN A 286 7.19 -17.27 -16.74
N TRP A 287 8.30 -17.89 -16.36
CA TRP A 287 9.49 -17.96 -17.19
C TRP A 287 9.21 -18.65 -18.54
N VAL A 288 8.42 -19.73 -18.56
CA VAL A 288 8.01 -20.41 -19.79
C VAL A 288 7.14 -19.51 -20.67
N VAL A 289 6.22 -18.73 -20.08
CA VAL A 289 5.40 -17.76 -20.81
C VAL A 289 6.28 -16.68 -21.42
N ASP A 290 7.19 -16.09 -20.65
CA ASP A 290 8.11 -15.05 -21.12
C ASP A 290 9.01 -15.54 -22.27
N LEU A 291 9.50 -16.79 -22.21
CA LEU A 291 10.28 -17.38 -23.29
C LEU A 291 9.46 -17.60 -24.57
N LYS A 292 8.18 -17.99 -24.42
CA LYS A 292 7.27 -18.15 -25.57
C LYS A 292 6.95 -16.80 -26.22
N GLU A 293 6.66 -15.78 -25.43
CA GLU A 293 6.38 -14.42 -25.92
C GLU A 293 7.60 -13.80 -26.60
N LYS A 294 8.81 -14.07 -26.11
CA LYS A 294 10.06 -13.62 -26.74
C LYS A 294 10.50 -14.46 -27.94
N GLY A 295 9.71 -15.46 -28.34
CA GLY A 295 10.04 -16.33 -29.45
C GLY A 295 11.26 -17.23 -29.24
N THR A 296 11.74 -17.36 -28.01
CA THR A 296 12.96 -18.11 -27.65
C THR A 296 12.69 -19.59 -27.45
N LEU A 297 11.44 -20.00 -27.27
CA LEU A 297 10.99 -21.39 -27.25
C LEU A 297 10.34 -21.71 -28.60
N GLN A 298 11.05 -22.36 -29.47
CA GLN A 298 10.45 -23.01 -30.64
C GLN A 298 9.43 -24.04 -30.16
N ARG A 299 8.27 -24.08 -30.81
CA ARG A 299 7.28 -25.15 -30.62
C ARG A 299 7.97 -26.46 -30.92
N THR A 300 8.35 -27.20 -29.92
CA THR A 300 8.61 -28.64 -30.09
C THR A 300 7.23 -29.24 -30.40
N GLN A 301 7.09 -29.68 -31.64
CA GLN A 301 5.96 -30.46 -32.14
C GLN A 301 5.79 -31.75 -31.35
#